data_8d270f1142a225fdd2a5c51d1131acb3
#
_entry.id   8d270f1142a225fdd2a5c51d1131acb3
#
_cell.length_a   1.000
_cell.length_b   1.000
_cell.length_c   1.000
_cell.angle_alpha   90.00
_cell.angle_beta   90.00
_cell.angle_gamma   90.00
#
_symmetry.space_group_name_H-M   'P 1'
#
loop_
_entity.id
_entity.type
_entity.pdbx_description
1 polymer ?
#
loop_
_entity_poly.entity_id
_entity_poly.type
_entity_poly.pdbx_seq_one_letter_code
_entity_poly.pdbx_strand_id
1 'polypeptide(L)'
;MRRYGKDADEDDIRNRPARRGSRPRTRIRPKHEDAAEAMVLTVDRGRITCLVDPGTKQEREVVAMKARELGRKGVVVGDVVNLVGDLSGDADTLARIVRVEERSSVLRRTADDDDPYERIVVANAEQLAIVTALADPEPRPRLIDRCLVAAYDAGMEPLLVLTKSDLAPASSLLDSYAPLGITYVVTRRDELETTGAEAVRAHLRGLSTVFIGHSGVGKTTLVNALVPDRQRQTGRVNAVTGRGRHTTVSALALRLPPPPGAKPGSKKALDPGWVIDTPGFRSFGLSHIDPSRVIHAFPDLEPGTVDCPRACSHDEPDCALDAWVEDGHAEAARLYSLRRLLASKEGEAD
;
A
#
# COMPACT_ATOMS: atom_id res chain seq x y z
N MET A 1 -8.08 53.61 14.55
CA MET A 1 -6.71 53.20 14.22
C MET A 1 -5.93 53.04 15.51
N ARG A 2 -5.76 51.81 16.02
CA ARG A 2 -4.89 51.51 17.15
C ARG A 2 -3.71 50.76 16.63
N ARG A 3 -2.50 51.31 16.74
CA ARG A 3 -1.22 50.72 16.41
C ARG A 3 -0.93 49.59 17.42
N TYR A 4 -0.67 48.38 16.94
CA TYR A 4 -0.05 47.32 17.71
C TYR A 4 1.45 47.61 17.79
N GLY A 5 1.95 47.83 19.03
CA GLY A 5 3.38 47.90 19.31
C GLY A 5 4.00 46.52 19.20
N LYS A 6 5.13 46.44 18.53
CA LYS A 6 6.11 45.35 18.65
C LYS A 6 6.77 45.52 20.02
N ASP A 7 7.15 44.42 20.60
CA ASP A 7 7.89 44.18 21.84
C ASP A 7 6.96 43.74 22.99
N ALA A 8 6.64 42.45 22.95
CA ALA A 8 6.25 41.71 24.15
C ALA A 8 7.45 40.87 24.55
N ASP A 9 8.13 41.25 25.62
CA ASP A 9 9.20 40.46 26.23
C ASP A 9 8.65 39.17 26.81
N GLU A 10 9.47 38.09 26.76
CA GLU A 10 9.12 36.74 27.26
C GLU A 10 8.71 36.67 28.74
N ASP A 11 8.91 37.76 29.51
CA ASP A 11 8.57 37.85 30.94
C ASP A 11 7.10 38.22 31.25
N ASP A 12 6.27 38.50 30.24
CA ASP A 12 4.86 38.85 30.43
C ASP A 12 3.89 37.65 30.39
N ILE A 13 4.39 36.40 30.43
CA ILE A 13 3.55 35.22 30.61
C ILE A 13 3.08 35.15 32.05
N ARG A 14 2.00 35.88 32.39
CA ARG A 14 1.27 35.69 33.65
C ARG A 14 0.72 34.28 33.70
N ASN A 15 1.44 33.37 34.38
CA ASN A 15 0.92 32.07 34.79
C ASN A 15 -0.34 32.33 35.66
N ARG A 16 -1.52 32.08 35.09
CA ARG A 16 -2.75 32.04 35.89
C ARG A 16 -2.60 30.89 36.89
N PRO A 17 -2.69 31.13 38.19
CA PRO A 17 -2.61 30.07 39.18
C PRO A 17 -3.69 29.06 38.90
N ALA A 18 -3.34 27.75 38.84
CA ALA A 18 -4.27 26.68 38.69
C ALA A 18 -5.35 26.77 39.76
N ARG A 19 -6.62 26.74 39.34
CA ARG A 19 -7.75 26.66 40.28
C ARG A 19 -7.52 25.45 41.20
N ARG A 20 -7.40 25.70 42.51
CA ARG A 20 -7.33 24.69 43.55
C ARG A 20 -8.47 23.70 43.34
N GLY A 21 -8.15 22.44 43.09
CA GLY A 21 -9.12 21.35 43.16
C GLY A 21 -9.17 20.29 42.05
N SER A 22 -8.35 20.37 40.99
CA SER A 22 -8.27 19.21 40.07
C SER A 22 -7.07 18.34 40.45
N ARG A 23 -7.30 17.29 41.21
CA ARG A 23 -6.35 16.14 41.26
C ARG A 23 -5.99 15.76 39.82
N PRO A 24 -4.69 15.53 39.51
CA PRO A 24 -4.34 14.93 38.20
C PRO A 24 -5.18 13.67 38.06
N ARG A 25 -6.15 13.66 37.16
CA ARG A 25 -6.83 12.44 36.79
C ARG A 25 -5.77 11.61 36.08
N THR A 26 -5.16 10.68 36.81
CA THR A 26 -4.43 9.58 36.22
C THR A 26 -5.44 8.87 35.33
N ARG A 27 -5.40 9.15 34.02
CA ARG A 27 -6.22 8.42 33.05
C ARG A 27 -5.65 7.02 33.00
N ILE A 28 -6.16 6.12 33.85
CA ILE A 28 -5.99 4.69 33.67
C ILE A 28 -6.67 4.40 32.34
N ARG A 29 -5.88 4.18 31.30
CA ARG A 29 -6.38 3.77 30.00
C ARG A 29 -6.96 2.36 30.18
N PRO A 30 -8.23 2.13 29.83
CA PRO A 30 -8.76 0.77 29.83
C PRO A 30 -7.88 -0.11 28.95
N LYS A 31 -7.53 -1.31 29.42
CA LYS A 31 -6.69 -2.23 28.65
C LYS A 31 -7.42 -2.82 27.45
N HIS A 32 -8.76 -2.76 27.44
CA HIS A 32 -9.61 -3.31 26.36
C HIS A 32 -9.23 -4.76 26.00
N GLU A 33 -9.08 -5.61 27.00
CA GLU A 33 -8.66 -7.02 26.83
C GLU A 33 -9.69 -7.82 26.01
N ASP A 34 -10.98 -7.44 26.08
CA ASP A 34 -12.09 -8.08 25.33
C ASP A 34 -12.37 -7.40 23.98
N ALA A 35 -11.46 -6.58 23.44
CA ALA A 35 -11.66 -5.92 22.16
C ALA A 35 -11.59 -6.93 21.01
N ALA A 36 -12.57 -6.88 20.09
CA ALA A 36 -12.59 -7.75 18.92
C ALA A 36 -11.59 -7.30 17.87
N GLU A 37 -10.87 -8.25 17.29
CA GLU A 37 -9.96 -7.99 16.17
C GLU A 37 -10.74 -7.83 14.87
N ALA A 38 -10.32 -6.90 14.02
CA ALA A 38 -10.93 -6.63 12.73
C ALA A 38 -9.90 -6.09 11.72
N MET A 39 -10.14 -6.39 10.44
CA MET A 39 -9.36 -5.84 9.32
C MET A 39 -10.04 -4.58 8.78
N VAL A 40 -9.28 -3.53 8.50
CA VAL A 40 -9.77 -2.29 7.89
C VAL A 40 -9.94 -2.49 6.38
N LEU A 41 -11.19 -2.38 5.90
CA LEU A 41 -11.51 -2.50 4.47
C LEU A 41 -11.45 -1.17 3.74
N THR A 42 -11.92 -0.08 4.38
CA THR A 42 -11.85 1.26 3.79
C THR A 42 -11.88 2.34 4.87
N VAL A 43 -11.32 3.50 4.52
CA VAL A 43 -11.29 4.69 5.37
C VAL A 43 -11.92 5.85 4.61
N ASP A 44 -13.05 6.39 5.07
CA ASP A 44 -13.71 7.54 4.45
C ASP A 44 -14.12 8.58 5.51
N ARG A 45 -13.51 9.79 5.45
CA ARG A 45 -13.87 10.97 6.25
C ARG A 45 -14.08 10.69 7.76
N GLY A 46 -13.21 9.84 8.35
CA GLY A 46 -13.26 9.51 9.76
C GLY A 46 -14.20 8.35 10.11
N ARG A 47 -14.94 7.81 9.14
CA ARG A 47 -15.64 6.51 9.24
C ARG A 47 -14.77 5.44 8.62
N ILE A 48 -14.65 4.33 9.30
CA ILE A 48 -13.75 3.22 8.96
C ILE A 48 -14.59 1.97 8.91
N THR A 49 -14.69 1.33 7.75
CA THR A 49 -15.35 0.04 7.64
C THR A 49 -14.35 -1.05 7.97
N CYS A 50 -14.68 -1.88 8.93
CA CYS A 50 -13.85 -2.98 9.40
C CYS A 50 -14.58 -4.30 9.21
N LEU A 51 -13.84 -5.36 8.91
CA LEU A 51 -14.34 -6.73 8.84
C LEU A 51 -13.95 -7.45 10.12
N VAL A 52 -14.96 -7.81 10.91
CA VAL A 52 -14.82 -8.57 12.16
C VAL A 52 -14.94 -10.05 11.85
N ASP A 53 -14.14 -10.87 12.52
CA ASP A 53 -14.10 -12.33 12.39
C ASP A 53 -13.92 -12.82 10.94
N PRO A 54 -12.91 -12.28 10.16
CA PRO A 54 -12.74 -12.61 8.76
C PRO A 54 -12.59 -14.13 8.54
N GLY A 55 -13.23 -14.65 7.50
CA GLY A 55 -13.16 -16.06 7.16
C GLY A 55 -13.92 -17.00 8.08
N THR A 56 -14.75 -16.51 8.98
CA THR A 56 -15.61 -17.30 9.88
C THR A 56 -17.09 -17.18 9.49
N LYS A 57 -17.93 -17.99 10.14
CA LYS A 57 -19.40 -17.86 9.99
C LYS A 57 -19.97 -16.60 10.66
N GLN A 58 -19.23 -15.99 11.56
CA GLN A 58 -19.57 -14.76 12.27
C GLN A 58 -19.05 -13.51 11.58
N GLU A 59 -18.44 -13.69 10.40
CA GLU A 59 -17.92 -12.58 9.62
C GLU A 59 -18.97 -11.51 9.36
N ARG A 60 -18.64 -10.26 9.66
CA ARG A 60 -19.52 -9.12 9.44
C ARG A 60 -18.74 -7.81 9.28
N GLU A 61 -19.31 -6.91 8.51
CA GLU A 61 -18.78 -5.56 8.35
C GLU A 61 -19.33 -4.67 9.47
N VAL A 62 -18.46 -3.89 10.09
CA VAL A 62 -18.77 -2.96 11.17
C VAL A 62 -18.20 -1.59 10.83
N VAL A 63 -18.99 -0.54 11.04
CA VAL A 63 -18.51 0.83 10.92
C VAL A 63 -17.95 1.29 12.24
N ALA A 64 -16.73 1.84 12.20
CA ALA A 64 -16.05 2.28 13.41
C ALA A 64 -15.51 3.72 13.26
N MET A 65 -15.27 4.35 14.39
CA MET A 65 -14.53 5.60 14.50
C MET A 65 -13.25 5.39 15.31
N LYS A 66 -12.25 6.19 15.03
CA LYS A 66 -11.01 6.20 15.80
C LYS A 66 -11.25 6.76 17.21
N ALA A 67 -10.82 6.03 18.24
CA ALA A 67 -10.84 6.53 19.62
C ALA A 67 -9.87 7.70 19.78
N ARG A 68 -10.19 8.64 20.66
CA ARG A 68 -9.34 9.82 20.94
C ARG A 68 -7.96 9.44 21.46
N GLU A 69 -7.87 8.31 22.14
CA GLU A 69 -6.63 7.77 22.72
C GLU A 69 -5.58 7.41 21.67
N LEU A 70 -5.98 7.10 20.44
CA LEU A 70 -5.07 6.83 19.32
C LEU A 70 -4.36 8.09 18.80
N GLY A 71 -4.81 9.26 19.22
CA GLY A 71 -4.16 10.53 18.91
C GLY A 71 -4.01 10.76 17.41
N ARG A 72 -2.77 11.00 16.95
CA ARG A 72 -2.44 11.25 15.53
C ARG A 72 -2.17 9.99 14.73
N LYS A 73 -2.13 8.79 15.33
CA LYS A 73 -1.94 7.54 14.57
C LYS A 73 -3.00 7.44 13.47
N GLY A 74 -2.56 7.40 12.24
CA GLY A 74 -3.43 7.15 11.08
C GLY A 74 -3.87 5.69 11.06
N VAL A 75 -5.13 5.45 10.69
CA VAL A 75 -5.66 4.14 10.35
C VAL A 75 -5.77 4.09 8.83
N VAL A 76 -5.28 3.03 8.24
CA VAL A 76 -5.26 2.84 6.78
C VAL A 76 -5.87 1.48 6.40
N VAL A 77 -6.16 1.30 5.13
CA VAL A 77 -6.65 0.01 4.61
C VAL A 77 -5.61 -1.08 4.84
N GLY A 78 -6.07 -2.26 5.23
CA GLY A 78 -5.24 -3.39 5.60
C GLY A 78 -4.77 -3.41 7.05
N ASP A 79 -4.98 -2.32 7.83
CA ASP A 79 -4.68 -2.37 9.26
C ASP A 79 -5.50 -3.45 9.98
N VAL A 80 -4.85 -4.15 10.90
CA VAL A 80 -5.52 -4.96 11.91
C VAL A 80 -5.77 -4.07 13.12
N VAL A 81 -7.02 -3.98 13.53
CA VAL A 81 -7.46 -3.07 14.59
C VAL A 81 -8.29 -3.79 15.66
N ASN A 82 -8.32 -3.23 16.84
CA ASN A 82 -9.15 -3.73 17.93
C ASN A 82 -10.34 -2.80 18.15
N LEU A 83 -11.52 -3.38 18.14
CA LEU A 83 -12.81 -2.71 18.22
C LEU A 83 -13.51 -2.95 19.57
N VAL A 84 -14.18 -1.92 20.06
CA VAL A 84 -15.09 -1.98 21.19
C VAL A 84 -16.40 -1.27 20.87
N GLY A 85 -17.45 -1.57 21.63
CA GLY A 85 -18.78 -0.98 21.44
C GLY A 85 -19.71 -1.91 20.68
N ASP A 86 -20.60 -1.36 19.87
CA ASP A 86 -21.55 -2.16 19.11
C ASP A 86 -20.86 -2.76 17.88
N LEU A 87 -20.79 -4.08 17.84
CA LEU A 87 -20.17 -4.86 16.76
C LEU A 87 -21.21 -5.66 15.96
N SER A 88 -22.51 -5.33 16.07
CA SER A 88 -23.56 -6.02 15.32
C SER A 88 -23.43 -5.85 13.80
N GLY A 89 -22.95 -4.68 13.37
CA GLY A 89 -22.95 -4.29 11.95
C GLY A 89 -24.30 -3.76 11.47
N ASP A 90 -25.23 -3.49 12.38
CA ASP A 90 -26.54 -2.92 12.05
C ASP A 90 -26.38 -1.48 11.54
N ALA A 91 -27.37 -1.05 10.75
CA ALA A 91 -27.44 0.34 10.28
C ALA A 91 -27.46 1.28 11.50
N ASP A 92 -26.71 2.39 11.40
CA ASP A 92 -26.60 3.42 12.44
C ASP A 92 -25.83 3.02 13.72
N THR A 93 -25.28 1.81 13.80
CA THR A 93 -24.35 1.44 14.87
C THR A 93 -22.94 1.94 14.59
N LEU A 94 -22.18 2.22 15.65
CA LEU A 94 -20.84 2.76 15.52
C LEU A 94 -19.89 2.19 16.56
N ALA A 95 -18.97 1.36 16.12
CA ALA A 95 -17.91 0.85 16.96
C ALA A 95 -16.77 1.88 17.14
N ARG A 96 -15.81 1.54 17.99
CA ARG A 96 -14.64 2.39 18.27
C ARG A 96 -13.35 1.60 18.16
N ILE A 97 -12.43 2.07 17.34
CA ILE A 97 -11.07 1.53 17.24
C ILE A 97 -10.27 2.04 18.44
N VAL A 98 -9.80 1.12 19.28
CA VAL A 98 -9.04 1.44 20.50
C VAL A 98 -7.55 1.14 20.37
N ARG A 99 -7.17 0.26 19.42
CA ARG A 99 -5.79 -0.10 19.14
C ARG A 99 -5.62 -0.41 17.65
N VAL A 100 -4.46 -0.11 17.12
CA VAL A 100 -3.96 -0.57 15.82
C VAL A 100 -2.81 -1.49 16.13
N GLU A 101 -2.88 -2.72 15.65
CA GLU A 101 -1.84 -3.73 15.85
C GLU A 101 -0.56 -3.38 15.09
N GLU A 102 0.52 -4.09 15.39
CA GLU A 102 1.79 -3.92 14.69
C GLU A 102 1.65 -4.32 13.23
N ARG A 103 2.16 -3.47 12.34
CA ARG A 103 2.08 -3.66 10.90
C ARG A 103 3.24 -4.52 10.42
N SER A 104 2.94 -5.59 9.68
CA SER A 104 3.95 -6.45 9.04
C SER A 104 4.63 -5.77 7.86
N SER A 105 3.89 -4.93 7.13
CA SER A 105 4.38 -4.15 6.00
C SER A 105 3.67 -2.80 5.94
N VAL A 106 4.31 -1.79 5.34
CA VAL A 106 3.73 -0.45 5.20
C VAL A 106 4.14 0.15 3.88
N LEU A 107 3.17 0.28 2.97
CA LEU A 107 3.38 1.03 1.74
C LEU A 107 3.22 2.51 2.02
N ARG A 108 4.28 3.26 1.79
CA ARG A 108 4.34 4.72 1.99
C ARG A 108 4.57 5.42 0.67
N ARG A 109 4.20 6.69 0.62
CA ARG A 109 4.60 7.60 -0.45
C ARG A 109 4.66 9.02 0.06
N THR A 110 5.40 9.86 -0.61
CA THR A 110 5.24 11.31 -0.58
C THR A 110 4.37 11.77 -1.75
N ALA A 111 3.85 12.98 -1.71
CA ALA A 111 3.03 13.48 -2.83
C ALA A 111 3.89 13.70 -4.09
N ASP A 112 5.09 14.22 -3.89
CA ASP A 112 6.20 14.36 -4.83
C ASP A 112 7.52 14.18 -4.06
N ASP A 113 8.65 14.35 -4.73
CA ASP A 113 9.96 14.15 -4.12
C ASP A 113 10.38 15.30 -3.19
N ASP A 114 9.74 16.45 -3.29
CA ASP A 114 9.97 17.62 -2.44
C ASP A 114 9.06 17.66 -1.21
N ASP A 115 8.00 16.82 -1.16
CA ASP A 115 7.09 16.77 -0.02
C ASP A 115 7.73 15.98 1.15
N PRO A 116 8.05 16.65 2.28
CA PRO A 116 8.64 15.96 3.44
C PRO A 116 7.64 15.07 4.20
N TYR A 117 6.35 15.12 3.85
CA TYR A 117 5.31 14.40 4.58
C TYR A 117 5.02 13.04 3.98
N GLU A 118 5.50 12.01 4.64
CA GLU A 118 5.13 10.64 4.33
C GLU A 118 3.64 10.37 4.60
N ARG A 119 3.01 9.67 3.67
CA ARG A 119 1.64 9.19 3.82
C ARG A 119 1.62 7.69 3.68
N ILE A 120 1.13 7.01 4.70
CA ILE A 120 0.87 5.59 4.63
C ILE A 120 -0.34 5.40 3.71
N VAL A 121 -0.19 4.56 2.70
CA VAL A 121 -1.23 4.24 1.71
C VAL A 121 -2.00 2.99 2.13
N VAL A 122 -1.26 1.92 2.45
CA VAL A 122 -1.77 0.61 2.82
C VAL A 122 -0.83 -0.03 3.85
N ALA A 123 -1.38 -0.88 4.71
CA ALA A 123 -0.63 -1.70 5.66
C ALA A 123 -0.92 -3.19 5.45
N ASN A 124 -0.02 -4.04 5.95
CA ASN A 124 -0.17 -5.50 6.01
C ASN A 124 -0.48 -6.15 4.64
N ALA A 125 0.12 -5.64 3.58
CA ALA A 125 0.07 -6.28 2.26
C ALA A 125 1.37 -7.00 1.96
N GLU A 126 1.28 -8.18 1.38
CA GLU A 126 2.44 -9.01 1.03
C GLU A 126 2.93 -8.72 -0.39
N GLN A 127 2.06 -8.19 -1.26
CA GLN A 127 2.37 -8.05 -2.69
C GLN A 127 1.96 -6.69 -3.23
N LEU A 128 2.75 -6.15 -4.16
CA LEU A 128 2.46 -4.94 -4.92
C LEU A 128 2.29 -5.26 -6.41
N ALA A 129 1.07 -5.19 -6.91
CA ALA A 129 0.77 -5.32 -8.34
C ALA A 129 0.92 -3.97 -9.05
N ILE A 130 1.95 -3.87 -9.89
CA ILE A 130 2.25 -2.71 -10.72
C ILE A 130 1.54 -2.91 -12.06
N VAL A 131 0.43 -2.20 -12.27
CA VAL A 131 -0.38 -2.30 -13.48
C VAL A 131 0.06 -1.26 -14.49
N THR A 132 0.53 -1.70 -15.65
CA THR A 132 0.93 -0.83 -16.75
C THR A 132 0.33 -1.32 -18.07
N ALA A 133 -0.06 -0.38 -18.93
CA ALA A 133 -0.50 -0.70 -20.28
C ALA A 133 0.71 -0.79 -21.21
N LEU A 134 0.66 -1.72 -22.19
CA LEU A 134 1.70 -1.84 -23.21
C LEU A 134 1.57 -0.77 -24.30
N ALA A 135 0.36 -0.19 -24.44
CA ALA A 135 0.07 0.97 -25.26
C ALA A 135 -1.17 1.69 -24.73
N ASP A 136 -1.33 2.96 -25.08
CA ASP A 136 -2.49 3.82 -24.78
C ASP A 136 -2.99 3.73 -23.31
N PRO A 137 -2.24 4.30 -22.35
CA PRO A 137 -1.03 5.10 -22.50
C PRO A 137 0.22 4.25 -22.68
N GLU A 138 1.28 4.86 -23.20
CA GLU A 138 2.59 4.23 -23.26
C GLU A 138 3.11 3.85 -21.88
N PRO A 139 3.88 2.75 -21.77
CA PRO A 139 4.55 2.39 -20.52
C PRO A 139 5.42 3.52 -20.01
N ARG A 140 5.44 3.71 -18.70
CA ARG A 140 6.32 4.66 -18.02
C ARG A 140 7.36 3.90 -17.19
N PRO A 141 8.52 3.54 -17.76
CA PRO A 141 9.53 2.74 -17.07
C PRO A 141 9.94 3.35 -15.72
N ARG A 142 10.13 4.66 -15.67
CA ARG A 142 10.48 5.36 -14.43
C ARG A 142 9.43 5.19 -13.33
N LEU A 143 8.13 5.23 -13.65
CA LEU A 143 7.08 4.99 -12.67
C LEU A 143 7.10 3.53 -12.19
N ILE A 144 7.37 2.57 -13.09
CA ILE A 144 7.52 1.16 -12.74
C ILE A 144 8.70 1.00 -11.77
N ASP A 145 9.86 1.58 -12.11
CA ASP A 145 11.05 1.53 -11.26
C ASP A 145 10.77 2.11 -9.86
N ARG A 146 10.09 3.25 -9.78
CA ARG A 146 9.70 3.85 -8.49
C ARG A 146 8.76 2.96 -7.69
N CYS A 147 7.82 2.28 -8.34
CA CYS A 147 6.93 1.33 -7.66
C CYS A 147 7.71 0.09 -7.18
N LEU A 148 8.71 -0.37 -7.92
CA LEU A 148 9.59 -1.47 -7.52
C LEU A 148 10.41 -1.10 -6.28
N VAL A 149 11.02 0.08 -6.28
CA VAL A 149 11.74 0.61 -5.10
C VAL A 149 10.84 0.66 -3.88
N ALA A 150 9.60 1.15 -4.03
CA ALA A 150 8.64 1.20 -2.93
C ALA A 150 8.21 -0.19 -2.45
N ALA A 151 8.05 -1.16 -3.36
CA ALA A 151 7.76 -2.55 -3.01
C ALA A 151 8.89 -3.15 -2.18
N TYR A 152 10.12 -3.00 -2.62
CA TYR A 152 11.31 -3.52 -1.93
C TYR A 152 11.50 -2.87 -0.55
N ASP A 153 11.38 -1.53 -0.46
CA ASP A 153 11.45 -0.84 0.84
C ASP A 153 10.37 -1.31 1.83
N ALA A 154 9.17 -1.58 1.33
CA ALA A 154 8.06 -2.07 2.13
C ALA A 154 8.13 -3.58 2.45
N GLY A 155 9.10 -4.32 1.91
CA GLY A 155 9.20 -5.78 2.04
C GLY A 155 8.07 -6.52 1.32
N MET A 156 7.50 -5.91 0.25
CA MET A 156 6.44 -6.50 -0.56
C MET A 156 7.02 -7.17 -1.81
N GLU A 157 6.42 -8.28 -2.22
CA GLU A 157 6.78 -8.95 -3.48
C GLU A 157 6.17 -8.19 -4.68
N PRO A 158 6.97 -7.75 -5.66
CA PRO A 158 6.44 -7.08 -6.83
C PRO A 158 5.82 -8.08 -7.83
N LEU A 159 4.65 -7.69 -8.39
CA LEU A 159 4.01 -8.36 -9.51
C LEU A 159 3.78 -7.36 -10.64
N LEU A 160 4.37 -7.58 -11.80
CA LEU A 160 4.15 -6.71 -12.97
C LEU A 160 2.95 -7.21 -13.78
N VAL A 161 1.88 -6.42 -13.85
CA VAL A 161 0.68 -6.76 -14.63
C VAL A 161 0.62 -5.91 -15.88
N LEU A 162 0.92 -6.53 -17.02
CA LEU A 162 0.96 -5.89 -18.33
C LEU A 162 -0.41 -6.03 -19.00
N THR A 163 -1.06 -4.89 -19.25
CA THR A 163 -2.38 -4.86 -19.87
C THR A 163 -2.30 -4.43 -21.33
N LYS A 164 -3.38 -4.67 -22.06
CA LYS A 164 -3.55 -4.25 -23.47
C LYS A 164 -2.50 -4.86 -24.41
N SER A 165 -2.15 -6.14 -24.22
CA SER A 165 -1.23 -6.84 -25.12
C SER A 165 -1.83 -7.08 -26.54
N ASP A 166 -3.10 -6.75 -26.72
CA ASP A 166 -3.76 -6.62 -28.02
C ASP A 166 -3.28 -5.41 -28.83
N LEU A 167 -2.71 -4.39 -28.17
CA LEU A 167 -2.24 -3.15 -28.81
C LEU A 167 -0.73 -3.17 -29.10
N ALA A 168 0.08 -3.80 -28.25
CA ALA A 168 1.53 -3.86 -28.41
C ALA A 168 2.11 -5.11 -27.74
N PRO A 169 3.24 -5.65 -28.25
CA PRO A 169 3.93 -6.78 -27.65
C PRO A 169 4.62 -6.37 -26.33
N ALA A 170 4.71 -7.34 -25.41
CA ALA A 170 5.33 -7.11 -24.09
C ALA A 170 6.87 -7.22 -24.10
N SER A 171 7.48 -7.77 -25.17
CA SER A 171 8.89 -8.19 -25.21
C SER A 171 9.85 -7.08 -24.82
N SER A 172 9.76 -5.90 -25.45
CA SER A 172 10.71 -4.80 -25.21
C SER A 172 10.67 -4.30 -23.76
N LEU A 173 9.49 -4.30 -23.12
CA LEU A 173 9.37 -3.92 -21.73
C LEU A 173 9.91 -5.02 -20.83
N LEU A 174 9.55 -6.28 -21.10
CA LEU A 174 10.00 -7.44 -20.32
C LEU A 174 11.52 -7.61 -20.36
N ASP A 175 12.16 -7.39 -21.53
CA ASP A 175 13.62 -7.45 -21.67
C ASP A 175 14.32 -6.49 -20.71
N SER A 176 13.74 -5.31 -20.47
CA SER A 176 14.29 -4.31 -19.55
C SER A 176 14.17 -4.71 -18.07
N TYR A 177 13.24 -5.61 -17.74
CA TYR A 177 12.98 -6.06 -16.36
C TYR A 177 13.41 -7.52 -16.12
N ALA A 178 13.81 -8.25 -17.17
CA ALA A 178 14.27 -9.64 -17.07
C ALA A 178 15.40 -9.81 -16.02
N PRO A 179 16.42 -8.92 -15.94
CA PRO A 179 17.48 -9.06 -14.95
C PRO A 179 17.00 -8.96 -13.49
N LEU A 180 15.84 -8.39 -13.24
CA LEU A 180 15.27 -8.28 -11.89
C LEU A 180 14.56 -9.57 -11.45
N GLY A 181 14.24 -10.48 -12.36
CA GLY A 181 13.55 -11.73 -12.05
C GLY A 181 12.12 -11.54 -11.53
N ILE A 182 11.49 -10.41 -11.86
CA ILE A 182 10.16 -10.05 -11.36
C ILE A 182 9.10 -10.95 -11.99
N THR A 183 8.20 -11.47 -11.17
CA THR A 183 7.01 -12.18 -11.65
C THR A 183 6.11 -11.22 -12.45
N TYR A 184 5.65 -11.67 -13.61
CA TYR A 184 4.76 -10.87 -14.46
C TYR A 184 3.59 -11.67 -15.02
N VAL A 185 2.51 -10.96 -15.36
CA VAL A 185 1.35 -11.49 -16.07
C VAL A 185 0.98 -10.55 -17.20
N VAL A 186 0.76 -11.10 -18.39
CA VAL A 186 0.31 -10.36 -19.56
C VAL A 186 -1.17 -10.62 -19.79
N THR A 187 -1.95 -9.55 -19.96
CA THR A 187 -3.40 -9.64 -20.16
C THR A 187 -3.83 -8.92 -21.42
N ARG A 188 -4.82 -9.52 -22.10
CA ARG A 188 -5.52 -8.93 -23.24
C ARG A 188 -6.91 -8.46 -22.83
N ARG A 189 -7.40 -7.43 -23.45
CA ARG A 189 -8.69 -6.86 -23.11
C ARG A 189 -9.87 -7.81 -23.45
N ASP A 190 -9.80 -8.46 -24.59
CA ASP A 190 -10.82 -9.39 -25.12
C ASP A 190 -10.86 -10.73 -24.34
N GLU A 191 -9.78 -11.10 -23.66
CA GLU A 191 -9.68 -12.34 -22.88
C GLU A 191 -9.80 -12.08 -21.35
N LEU A 192 -9.92 -10.84 -20.93
CA LEU A 192 -9.79 -10.48 -19.52
C LEU A 192 -10.87 -11.13 -18.64
N GLU A 193 -12.12 -11.20 -19.12
CA GLU A 193 -13.23 -11.79 -18.36
C GLU A 193 -13.23 -13.33 -18.36
N THR A 194 -12.39 -13.94 -19.18
CA THR A 194 -12.29 -15.41 -19.32
C THR A 194 -11.01 -15.95 -18.65
N THR A 195 -9.94 -15.98 -19.42
CA THR A 195 -8.66 -16.58 -18.99
C THR A 195 -7.74 -15.56 -18.32
N GLY A 196 -7.79 -14.29 -18.75
CA GLY A 196 -6.87 -13.26 -18.27
C GLY A 196 -7.01 -12.96 -16.77
N ALA A 197 -8.24 -12.82 -16.27
CA ALA A 197 -8.47 -12.57 -14.85
C ALA A 197 -8.02 -13.77 -13.98
N GLU A 198 -8.23 -15.01 -14.44
CA GLU A 198 -7.82 -16.19 -13.67
C GLU A 198 -6.29 -16.33 -13.66
N ALA A 199 -5.61 -16.01 -14.75
CA ALA A 199 -4.16 -15.96 -14.78
C ALA A 199 -3.60 -14.99 -13.73
N VAL A 200 -4.19 -13.80 -13.60
CA VAL A 200 -3.79 -12.84 -12.55
C VAL A 200 -4.17 -13.38 -11.17
N ARG A 201 -5.41 -13.90 -10.97
CA ARG A 201 -5.85 -14.42 -9.67
C ARG A 201 -4.92 -15.52 -9.14
N ALA A 202 -4.35 -16.34 -10.02
CA ALA A 202 -3.42 -17.39 -9.63
C ALA A 202 -2.23 -16.87 -8.82
N HIS A 203 -1.76 -15.65 -9.11
CA HIS A 203 -0.66 -14.99 -8.39
C HIS A 203 -1.11 -14.23 -7.14
N LEU A 204 -2.41 -14.01 -6.96
CA LEU A 204 -2.97 -13.25 -5.84
C LEU A 204 -3.51 -14.14 -4.73
N ARG A 205 -3.62 -15.46 -4.96
CA ARG A 205 -4.28 -16.39 -4.04
C ARG A 205 -3.60 -16.44 -2.67
N GLY A 206 -4.39 -16.16 -1.62
CA GLY A 206 -3.94 -16.17 -0.23
C GLY A 206 -3.05 -14.99 0.16
N LEU A 207 -2.94 -13.98 -0.69
CA LEU A 207 -2.16 -12.77 -0.46
C LEU A 207 -3.06 -11.54 -0.40
N SER A 208 -2.62 -10.52 0.33
CA SER A 208 -3.16 -9.16 0.24
C SER A 208 -2.30 -8.37 -0.75
N THR A 209 -2.86 -8.08 -1.92
CA THR A 209 -2.15 -7.44 -3.02
C THR A 209 -2.63 -6.01 -3.24
N VAL A 210 -1.74 -5.05 -3.18
CA VAL A 210 -2.01 -3.64 -3.50
C VAL A 210 -1.88 -3.42 -5.00
N PHE A 211 -2.89 -2.79 -5.61
CA PHE A 211 -2.88 -2.46 -7.03
C PHE A 211 -2.53 -1.00 -7.25
N ILE A 212 -1.41 -0.75 -7.92
CA ILE A 212 -0.94 0.58 -8.31
C ILE A 212 -0.88 0.66 -9.84
N GLY A 213 -1.15 1.85 -10.38
CA GLY A 213 -1.00 2.10 -11.81
C GLY A 213 -1.47 3.49 -12.18
N HIS A 214 -0.95 3.99 -13.29
CA HIS A 214 -1.33 5.29 -13.83
C HIS A 214 -2.80 5.29 -14.33
N SER A 215 -3.36 6.48 -14.49
CA SER A 215 -4.71 6.60 -15.09
C SER A 215 -4.72 6.04 -16.53
N GLY A 216 -5.75 5.29 -16.88
CA GLY A 216 -5.93 4.74 -18.23
C GLY A 216 -5.24 3.42 -18.50
N VAL A 217 -4.41 2.87 -17.60
CA VAL A 217 -3.73 1.57 -17.80
C VAL A 217 -4.66 0.36 -17.72
N GLY A 218 -5.94 0.53 -17.41
CA GLY A 218 -6.88 -0.59 -17.30
C GLY A 218 -7.04 -1.16 -15.89
N LYS A 219 -6.44 -0.55 -14.85
CA LYS A 219 -6.51 -1.03 -13.47
C LYS A 219 -7.94 -1.30 -12.97
N THR A 220 -8.87 -0.36 -13.17
CA THR A 220 -10.28 -0.52 -12.77
C THR A 220 -10.96 -1.66 -13.51
N THR A 221 -10.72 -1.80 -14.81
CA THR A 221 -11.24 -2.90 -15.62
C THR A 221 -10.72 -4.25 -15.12
N LEU A 222 -9.41 -4.33 -14.84
CA LEU A 222 -8.77 -5.51 -14.28
C LEU A 222 -9.37 -5.86 -12.91
N VAL A 223 -9.44 -4.92 -11.99
CA VAL A 223 -10.01 -5.15 -10.64
C VAL A 223 -11.47 -5.61 -10.72
N ASN A 224 -12.27 -5.05 -11.63
CA ASN A 224 -13.65 -5.49 -11.83
C ASN A 224 -13.72 -6.95 -12.34
N ALA A 225 -12.81 -7.35 -13.23
CA ALA A 225 -12.73 -8.74 -13.72
C ALA A 225 -12.22 -9.70 -12.62
N LEU A 226 -11.29 -9.25 -11.77
CA LEU A 226 -10.78 -10.04 -10.63
C LEU A 226 -11.83 -10.26 -9.55
N VAL A 227 -12.68 -9.26 -9.30
CA VAL A 227 -13.72 -9.27 -8.25
C VAL A 227 -15.09 -8.96 -8.88
N PRO A 228 -15.75 -9.94 -9.53
CA PRO A 228 -17.04 -9.71 -10.21
C PRO A 228 -18.13 -9.16 -9.27
N ASP A 229 -18.11 -9.55 -8.00
CA ASP A 229 -19.06 -9.07 -6.97
C ASP A 229 -18.66 -7.72 -6.35
N ARG A 230 -17.71 -7.00 -6.96
CA ARG A 230 -17.23 -5.68 -6.46
C ARG A 230 -18.39 -4.72 -6.18
N GLN A 231 -19.39 -4.66 -7.05
CA GLN A 231 -20.55 -3.77 -6.85
C GLN A 231 -21.33 -4.10 -5.59
N ARG A 232 -21.43 -5.37 -5.21
CA ARG A 232 -22.08 -5.78 -3.95
C ARG A 232 -21.22 -5.43 -2.75
N GLN A 233 -19.91 -5.65 -2.82
CA GLN A 233 -18.97 -5.29 -1.75
C GLN A 233 -18.91 -3.77 -1.55
N THR A 234 -18.80 -2.99 -2.64
CA THR A 234 -18.81 -1.51 -2.58
C THR A 234 -20.18 -0.95 -2.24
N GLY A 235 -21.28 -1.62 -2.61
CA GLY A 235 -22.64 -1.22 -2.30
C GLY A 235 -22.91 -1.17 -0.81
N ARG A 236 -22.42 -2.14 -0.05
CA ARG A 236 -22.50 -2.14 1.42
C ARG A 236 -21.72 -0.97 2.02
N VAL A 237 -20.49 -0.75 1.57
CA VAL A 237 -19.64 0.35 2.00
C VAL A 237 -20.26 1.72 1.65
N ASN A 238 -20.82 1.87 0.43
CA ASN A 238 -21.42 3.13 -0.04
C ASN A 238 -22.78 3.42 0.63
N ALA A 239 -23.57 2.41 1.01
CA ALA A 239 -24.81 2.61 1.76
C ALA A 239 -24.55 3.30 3.10
N VAL A 240 -23.39 3.05 3.71
CA VAL A 240 -22.97 3.65 4.98
C VAL A 240 -22.37 5.06 4.77
N THR A 241 -21.68 5.30 3.64
CA THR A 241 -20.97 6.56 3.38
C THR A 241 -21.75 7.57 2.52
N GLY A 242 -22.87 7.15 1.92
CA GLY A 242 -23.80 8.03 1.16
C GLY A 242 -23.24 8.58 -0.16
N ARG A 243 -22.22 7.95 -0.79
CA ARG A 243 -21.61 8.43 -2.05
C ARG A 243 -22.09 7.68 -3.28
N GLY A 244 -22.45 8.46 -4.28
CA GLY A 244 -22.74 8.02 -5.64
C GLY A 244 -21.48 7.63 -6.44
N ARG A 245 -21.73 6.94 -7.55
CA ARG A 245 -20.79 6.32 -8.50
C ARG A 245 -19.67 7.26 -8.97
N HIS A 246 -18.49 6.64 -9.21
CA HIS A 246 -17.32 7.11 -10.00
C HIS A 246 -16.38 8.11 -9.32
N THR A 247 -15.41 7.60 -8.72
CA THR A 247 -13.95 7.80 -8.57
C THR A 247 -13.49 7.27 -7.21
N THR A 248 -12.61 6.26 -7.22
CA THR A 248 -12.00 5.74 -5.99
C THR A 248 -11.18 6.86 -5.36
N VAL A 249 -11.72 7.52 -4.33
CA VAL A 249 -11.06 8.62 -3.63
C VAL A 249 -10.17 8.10 -2.50
N SER A 250 -10.43 6.88 -2.02
CA SER A 250 -9.69 6.18 -0.97
C SER A 250 -9.42 4.74 -1.37
N ALA A 251 -8.39 4.14 -0.80
CA ALA A 251 -8.11 2.72 -1.00
C ALA A 251 -9.27 1.86 -0.50
N LEU A 252 -9.47 0.71 -1.14
CA LEU A 252 -10.54 -0.23 -0.81
C LEU A 252 -10.03 -1.67 -0.90
N ALA A 253 -10.16 -2.44 0.18
CA ALA A 253 -9.87 -3.87 0.18
C ALA A 253 -11.10 -4.65 -0.30
N LEU A 254 -10.89 -5.51 -1.28
CA LEU A 254 -11.88 -6.36 -1.93
C LEU A 254 -11.43 -7.82 -1.83
N ARG A 255 -12.32 -8.69 -1.39
CA ARG A 255 -12.02 -10.12 -1.32
C ARG A 255 -12.12 -10.75 -2.70
N LEU A 256 -11.13 -11.57 -3.06
CA LEU A 256 -11.17 -12.40 -4.26
C LEU A 256 -12.28 -13.47 -4.16
N PRO A 257 -12.84 -13.92 -5.28
CA PRO A 257 -13.71 -15.10 -5.28
C PRO A 257 -12.88 -16.35 -4.91
N PRO A 258 -13.51 -17.35 -4.26
CA PRO A 258 -12.86 -18.62 -4.01
C PRO A 258 -12.29 -19.23 -5.29
N PRO A 259 -11.15 -19.95 -5.23
CA PRO A 259 -10.62 -20.61 -6.41
C PRO A 259 -11.58 -21.70 -6.92
N PRO A 260 -11.59 -21.96 -8.23
CA PRO A 260 -12.40 -23.02 -8.80
C PRO A 260 -12.18 -24.35 -8.06
N GLY A 261 -13.26 -25.05 -7.71
CA GLY A 261 -13.21 -26.32 -7.00
C GLY A 261 -12.88 -26.24 -5.50
N ALA A 262 -12.77 -25.05 -4.92
CA ALA A 262 -12.58 -24.91 -3.48
C ALA A 262 -13.80 -25.45 -2.72
N LYS A 263 -13.57 -26.34 -1.74
CA LYS A 263 -14.64 -26.86 -0.89
C LYS A 263 -15.16 -25.72 0.02
N PRO A 264 -16.49 -25.53 0.13
CA PRO A 264 -17.06 -24.58 1.07
C PRO A 264 -16.52 -24.80 2.49
N GLY A 265 -16.12 -23.70 3.15
CA GLY A 265 -15.52 -23.72 4.50
C GLY A 265 -14.06 -24.16 4.57
N SER A 266 -13.40 -24.45 3.46
CA SER A 266 -11.95 -24.67 3.43
C SER A 266 -11.21 -23.33 3.61
N LYS A 267 -9.96 -23.35 4.12
CA LYS A 267 -9.13 -22.14 4.22
C LYS A 267 -9.06 -21.39 2.88
N LYS A 268 -8.89 -22.09 1.76
CA LYS A 268 -8.86 -21.50 0.41
C LYS A 268 -10.17 -20.81 0.01
N ALA A 269 -11.31 -21.25 0.55
CA ALA A 269 -12.61 -20.63 0.28
C ALA A 269 -12.89 -19.47 1.24
N LEU A 270 -12.39 -19.54 2.47
CA LEU A 270 -12.59 -18.53 3.51
C LEU A 270 -11.64 -17.34 3.36
N ASP A 271 -10.41 -17.63 2.94
CA ASP A 271 -9.37 -16.63 2.71
C ASP A 271 -8.73 -16.84 1.31
N PRO A 272 -9.44 -16.43 0.25
CA PRO A 272 -8.96 -16.60 -1.12
C PRO A 272 -7.91 -15.56 -1.53
N GLY A 273 -7.63 -14.56 -0.71
CA GLY A 273 -6.78 -13.41 -0.95
C GLY A 273 -7.56 -12.11 -1.14
N TRP A 274 -6.84 -11.00 -1.13
CA TRP A 274 -7.38 -9.65 -1.16
C TRP A 274 -6.76 -8.79 -2.26
N VAL A 275 -7.58 -8.01 -2.91
CA VAL A 275 -7.17 -6.92 -3.81
C VAL A 275 -7.40 -5.61 -3.09
N ILE A 276 -6.36 -4.82 -2.90
CA ILE A 276 -6.46 -3.47 -2.36
C ILE A 276 -6.35 -2.50 -3.54
N ASP A 277 -7.51 -2.03 -4.00
CA ASP A 277 -7.58 -1.05 -5.09
C ASP A 277 -7.26 0.34 -4.55
N THR A 278 -6.23 0.97 -5.09
CA THR A 278 -5.85 2.33 -4.74
C THR A 278 -6.29 3.33 -5.82
N PRO A 279 -6.52 4.60 -5.49
CA PRO A 279 -6.67 5.64 -6.50
C PRO A 279 -5.48 5.64 -7.46
N GLY A 280 -5.73 5.97 -8.74
CA GLY A 280 -4.63 6.09 -9.70
C GLY A 280 -3.65 7.18 -9.27
N PHE A 281 -2.37 6.84 -9.24
CA PHE A 281 -1.31 7.78 -8.91
C PHE A 281 -0.80 8.48 -10.17
N ARG A 282 -0.63 9.79 -10.12
CA ARG A 282 0.06 10.56 -11.17
C ARG A 282 1.57 10.56 -10.95
N SER A 283 1.97 10.61 -9.69
CA SER A 283 3.35 10.54 -9.22
C SER A 283 3.43 9.64 -7.99
N PHE A 284 4.58 9.05 -7.77
CA PHE A 284 4.87 8.22 -6.60
C PHE A 284 6.19 8.72 -6.01
N GLY A 285 6.11 9.67 -5.07
CA GLY A 285 7.29 10.26 -4.42
C GLY A 285 7.99 9.25 -3.50
N LEU A 286 9.31 9.25 -3.52
CA LEU A 286 10.18 8.31 -2.83
C LEU A 286 11.18 8.98 -1.88
N SER A 287 10.96 10.26 -1.51
CA SER A 287 11.89 11.02 -0.66
C SER A 287 12.17 10.36 0.69
N HIS A 288 11.25 9.52 1.17
CA HIS A 288 11.34 8.81 2.45
C HIS A 288 12.13 7.50 2.38
N ILE A 289 12.47 7.01 1.19
CA ILE A 289 13.08 5.69 1.04
C ILE A 289 14.58 5.75 1.31
N ASP A 290 15.04 4.81 2.14
CA ASP A 290 16.46 4.58 2.38
C ASP A 290 17.03 3.69 1.25
N PRO A 291 18.00 4.18 0.47
CA PRO A 291 18.64 3.40 -0.59
C PRO A 291 19.21 2.07 -0.10
N SER A 292 19.71 2.03 1.15
CA SER A 292 20.28 0.82 1.75
C SER A 292 19.30 -0.34 1.88
N ARG A 293 17.99 -0.08 1.82
CA ARG A 293 16.96 -1.12 1.86
C ARG A 293 16.71 -1.78 0.50
N VAL A 294 16.96 -1.05 -0.58
CA VAL A 294 16.74 -1.54 -1.94
C VAL A 294 17.68 -2.68 -2.29
N ILE A 295 18.91 -2.64 -1.76
CA ILE A 295 19.93 -3.69 -1.99
C ILE A 295 19.48 -5.07 -1.48
N HIS A 296 18.67 -5.14 -0.42
CA HIS A 296 18.16 -6.42 0.11
C HIS A 296 17.30 -7.21 -0.89
N ALA A 297 16.79 -6.54 -1.93
CA ALA A 297 16.11 -7.20 -3.05
C ALA A 297 17.08 -7.85 -4.07
N PHE A 298 18.39 -7.68 -3.86
CA PHE A 298 19.45 -8.20 -4.71
C PHE A 298 20.41 -9.08 -3.91
N PRO A 299 19.97 -10.29 -3.50
CA PRO A 299 20.74 -11.17 -2.62
C PRO A 299 22.06 -11.64 -3.24
N ASP A 300 22.20 -11.52 -4.55
CA ASP A 300 23.42 -11.77 -5.32
C ASP A 300 24.43 -10.61 -5.27
N LEU A 301 23.97 -9.39 -5.07
CA LEU A 301 24.79 -8.18 -4.96
C LEU A 301 25.04 -7.77 -3.51
N GLU A 302 24.10 -8.00 -2.61
CA GLU A 302 24.16 -7.56 -1.21
C GLU A 302 25.47 -7.94 -0.49
N PRO A 303 26.02 -9.18 -0.63
CA PRO A 303 27.28 -9.52 0.02
C PRO A 303 28.48 -8.68 -0.43
N GLY A 304 28.48 -8.22 -1.68
CA GLY A 304 29.53 -7.35 -2.24
C GLY A 304 29.54 -5.94 -1.66
N THR A 305 28.50 -5.53 -0.92
CA THR A 305 28.44 -4.18 -0.32
C THR A 305 29.32 -4.00 0.91
N VAL A 306 29.85 -5.10 1.49
CA VAL A 306 30.66 -5.06 2.70
C VAL A 306 31.93 -4.21 2.52
N ASP A 307 32.50 -4.22 1.32
CA ASP A 307 33.71 -3.47 0.99
C ASP A 307 33.41 -2.09 0.37
N CYS A 308 32.14 -1.69 0.30
CA CYS A 308 31.77 -0.36 -0.20
C CYS A 308 32.23 0.76 0.73
N PRO A 309 32.58 1.94 0.20
CA PRO A 309 32.81 3.13 1.00
C PRO A 309 31.62 3.49 1.89
N ARG A 310 31.88 4.25 2.96
CA ARG A 310 30.80 4.73 3.83
C ARG A 310 29.83 5.62 3.06
N ALA A 311 28.54 5.36 3.20
CA ALA A 311 27.46 6.09 2.52
C ALA A 311 27.51 5.96 0.97
N CYS A 312 28.04 4.85 0.46
CA CYS A 312 28.03 4.54 -0.96
C CYS A 312 26.59 4.49 -1.49
N SER A 313 26.30 5.22 -2.57
CA SER A 313 25.01 5.14 -3.28
C SER A 313 24.98 4.00 -4.30
N HIS A 314 26.09 3.26 -4.42
CA HIS A 314 26.35 2.17 -5.36
C HIS A 314 26.50 2.61 -6.83
N ASP A 315 26.66 3.92 -7.10
CA ASP A 315 26.94 4.50 -8.42
C ASP A 315 28.29 5.23 -8.50
N GLU A 316 29.05 5.25 -7.40
CA GLU A 316 30.38 5.85 -7.34
C GLU A 316 31.43 5.00 -8.05
N PRO A 317 32.49 5.62 -8.60
CA PRO A 317 33.56 4.91 -9.32
C PRO A 317 34.36 3.92 -8.44
N ASP A 318 34.35 4.09 -7.13
CA ASP A 318 35.02 3.24 -6.13
C ASP A 318 34.04 2.27 -5.42
N CYS A 319 32.87 2.06 -6.01
CA CYS A 319 31.89 1.09 -5.50
C CYS A 319 32.40 -0.34 -5.61
N ALA A 320 32.40 -1.08 -4.51
CA ALA A 320 32.87 -2.47 -4.49
C ALA A 320 32.05 -3.43 -5.34
N LEU A 321 30.81 -3.06 -5.69
CA LEU A 321 29.93 -3.90 -6.52
C LEU A 321 30.45 -4.08 -7.96
N ASP A 322 31.26 -3.14 -8.48
CA ASP A 322 31.87 -3.32 -9.80
C ASP A 322 32.88 -4.46 -9.78
N ALA A 323 33.80 -4.48 -8.80
CA ALA A 323 34.74 -5.59 -8.60
C ALA A 323 34.00 -6.91 -8.30
N TRP A 324 32.94 -6.88 -7.50
CA TRP A 324 32.11 -8.05 -7.18
C TRP A 324 31.51 -8.70 -8.43
N VAL A 325 31.05 -7.90 -9.37
CA VAL A 325 30.52 -8.35 -10.69
C VAL A 325 31.68 -8.84 -11.59
N GLU A 326 32.83 -8.14 -11.65
CA GLU A 326 34.00 -8.57 -12.41
C GLU A 326 34.53 -9.92 -11.95
N ASP A 327 34.46 -10.21 -10.65
CA ASP A 327 34.84 -11.49 -10.05
C ASP A 327 33.79 -12.60 -10.32
N GLY A 328 32.68 -12.28 -11.01
CA GLY A 328 31.68 -13.25 -11.45
C GLY A 328 30.67 -13.68 -10.37
N HIS A 329 30.54 -12.93 -9.28
CA HIS A 329 29.58 -13.20 -8.20
C HIS A 329 28.15 -12.81 -8.53
N ALA A 330 27.97 -11.85 -9.46
CA ALA A 330 26.66 -11.40 -9.96
C ALA A 330 26.76 -10.96 -11.42
N GLU A 331 25.62 -10.87 -12.10
CA GLU A 331 25.55 -10.42 -13.49
C GLU A 331 25.60 -8.88 -13.58
N ALA A 332 26.33 -8.33 -14.57
CA ALA A 332 26.40 -6.90 -14.83
C ALA A 332 25.01 -6.26 -15.05
N ALA A 333 24.09 -6.99 -15.69
CA ALA A 333 22.72 -6.54 -15.91
C ALA A 333 21.93 -6.35 -14.60
N ARG A 334 22.26 -7.11 -13.56
CA ARG A 334 21.68 -6.96 -12.21
C ARG A 334 22.15 -5.68 -11.55
N LEU A 335 23.46 -5.42 -11.58
CA LEU A 335 24.03 -4.19 -11.05
C LEU A 335 23.50 -2.94 -11.79
N TYR A 336 23.43 -3.00 -13.12
CA TYR A 336 22.80 -1.95 -13.91
C TYR A 336 21.34 -1.70 -13.49
N SER A 337 20.57 -2.76 -13.26
CA SER A 337 19.19 -2.64 -12.83
C SER A 337 19.06 -2.04 -11.42
N LEU A 338 19.93 -2.41 -10.47
CA LEU A 338 20.00 -1.79 -9.15
C LEU A 338 20.24 -0.27 -9.27
N ARG A 339 21.28 0.13 -10.03
CA ARG A 339 21.63 1.54 -10.25
C ARG A 339 20.49 2.32 -10.89
N ARG A 340 19.83 1.76 -11.89
CA ARG A 340 18.62 2.34 -12.51
C ARG A 340 17.50 2.58 -11.50
N LEU A 341 17.22 1.60 -10.62
CA LEU A 341 16.21 1.74 -9.58
C LEU A 341 16.58 2.85 -8.59
N LEU A 342 17.83 2.90 -8.14
CA LEU A 342 18.30 3.95 -7.22
C LEU A 342 18.24 5.33 -7.87
N ALA A 343 18.65 5.48 -9.14
CA ALA A 343 18.54 6.71 -9.88
C ALA A 343 17.09 7.18 -10.10
N SER A 344 16.12 6.26 -10.13
CA SER A 344 14.70 6.63 -10.25
C SER A 344 14.16 7.38 -9.03
N LYS A 345 14.85 7.29 -7.88
CA LYS A 345 14.54 8.05 -6.67
C LYS A 345 14.88 9.55 -6.86
N GLU A 346 15.93 9.85 -7.60
CA GLU A 346 16.40 11.20 -7.83
C GLU A 346 15.76 11.79 -9.09
N GLY A 347 14.92 12.82 -8.93
CA GLY A 347 14.38 13.61 -10.02
C GLY A 347 12.86 13.50 -10.24
N GLU A 348 12.32 14.53 -10.94
CA GLU A 348 10.89 14.68 -11.22
C GLU A 348 10.31 13.49 -12.00
N ALA A 349 9.08 13.12 -11.64
CA ALA A 349 8.29 12.17 -12.42
C ALA A 349 7.88 12.81 -13.74
N ASP A 350 8.27 12.19 -14.88
CA ASP A 350 7.76 12.54 -16.21
C ASP A 350 6.24 12.39 -16.32
#